data_885fd31beee20075fdba908e6f824b14
#
_entry.id   885fd31beee20075fdba908e6f824b14
#
_cell.length_a   1.000
_cell.length_b   1.000
_cell.length_c   1.000
_cell.angle_alpha   90.00
_cell.angle_beta   90.00
_cell.angle_gamma   90.00
#
_symmetry.space_group_name_H-M   'P 1'
#
loop_
_entity.id
_entity.type
_entity.pdbx_description
1 polymer ?
#
loop_
_entity_poly.entity_id
_entity_poly.type
_entity_poly.pdbx_seq_one_letter_code
_entity_poly.pdbx_strand_id
1 'polypeptide(L)'
;MALEAIQTVTQAEAKAKADREAAAAQVKQKLADAEREAKQTVEQARNQAREETRRMMAEAEAKAAQLTQEELARAARDCEALKENARGRLEQAAQLIVGRVVER
;
A
#
# COMPACT_ATOMS: atom_id res chain seq x y z
N MET A 1 26.90 15.50 -70.31
CA MET A 1 27.53 14.47 -69.46
C MET A 1 27.99 15.00 -68.14
N ALA A 2 28.77 16.08 -68.05
CA ALA A 2 29.12 16.71 -66.83
C ALA A 2 27.91 17.25 -66.06
N LEU A 3 26.93 17.79 -66.77
CA LEU A 3 25.73 18.31 -66.18
C LEU A 3 24.87 17.23 -65.52
N GLU A 4 24.80 16.07 -66.19
CA GLU A 4 24.03 14.90 -65.61
C GLU A 4 24.68 14.38 -64.33
N ALA A 5 26.02 14.35 -64.30
CA ALA A 5 26.75 13.95 -63.08
C ALA A 5 26.51 14.94 -61.93
N ILE A 6 26.51 16.24 -62.22
CA ILE A 6 26.22 17.30 -61.23
C ILE A 6 24.78 17.16 -60.73
N GLN A 7 23.85 16.94 -61.64
CA GLN A 7 22.41 16.74 -61.25
C GLN A 7 22.25 15.52 -60.37
N THR A 8 22.91 14.42 -60.68
CA THR A 8 22.86 13.20 -59.91
C THR A 8 23.38 13.41 -58.48
N VAL A 9 24.52 14.08 -58.36
CA VAL A 9 25.12 14.42 -57.07
C VAL A 9 24.23 15.35 -56.26
N THR A 10 23.69 16.39 -56.92
CA THR A 10 22.75 17.33 -56.28
C THR A 10 21.50 16.64 -55.76
N GLN A 11 20.93 15.73 -56.55
CA GLN A 11 19.75 14.95 -56.12
C GLN A 11 20.09 14.02 -54.95
N ALA A 12 21.27 13.39 -55.01
CA ALA A 12 21.71 12.51 -53.91
C ALA A 12 21.91 13.30 -52.63
N GLU A 13 22.51 14.48 -52.71
CA GLU A 13 22.71 15.34 -51.54
C GLU A 13 21.37 15.84 -50.97
N ALA A 14 20.43 16.22 -51.82
CA ALA A 14 19.10 16.66 -51.42
C ALA A 14 18.35 15.53 -50.74
N LYS A 15 18.44 14.30 -51.26
CA LYS A 15 17.83 13.13 -50.65
C LYS A 15 18.46 12.80 -49.31
N ALA A 16 19.79 12.83 -49.26
CA ALA A 16 20.51 12.57 -48.01
C ALA A 16 20.15 13.59 -46.93
N LYS A 17 20.01 14.85 -47.29
CA LYS A 17 19.58 15.91 -46.39
C LYS A 17 18.17 15.66 -45.88
N ALA A 18 17.24 15.35 -46.79
CA ALA A 18 15.85 15.07 -46.45
C ALA A 18 15.76 13.82 -45.52
N ASP A 19 16.53 12.78 -45.82
CA ASP A 19 16.57 11.56 -44.98
C ASP A 19 17.12 11.87 -43.57
N ARG A 20 18.14 12.68 -43.45
CA ARG A 20 18.68 13.11 -42.17
C ARG A 20 17.68 13.94 -41.38
N GLU A 21 17.01 14.85 -42.01
CA GLU A 21 15.99 15.69 -41.35
C GLU A 21 14.80 14.85 -40.89
N ALA A 22 14.36 13.91 -41.73
CA ALA A 22 13.30 12.97 -41.37
C ALA A 22 13.71 12.07 -40.16
N ALA A 23 14.92 11.56 -40.22
CA ALA A 23 15.45 10.73 -39.10
C ALA A 23 15.55 11.54 -37.80
N ALA A 24 16.04 12.78 -37.89
CA ALA A 24 16.11 13.67 -36.72
C ALA A 24 14.73 13.96 -36.13
N ALA A 25 13.74 14.19 -37.00
CA ALA A 25 12.36 14.41 -36.56
C ALA A 25 11.78 13.16 -35.89
N GLN A 26 12.04 11.97 -36.44
CA GLN A 26 11.58 10.71 -35.86
C GLN A 26 12.22 10.46 -34.50
N VAL A 27 13.51 10.73 -34.34
CA VAL A 27 14.22 10.59 -33.08
C VAL A 27 13.62 11.52 -32.03
N LYS A 28 13.41 12.78 -32.41
CA LYS A 28 12.78 13.78 -31.52
C LYS A 28 11.40 13.33 -31.06
N GLN A 29 10.60 12.80 -31.98
CA GLN A 29 9.26 12.31 -31.67
C GLN A 29 9.31 11.10 -30.75
N LYS A 30 10.19 10.15 -31.03
CA LYS A 30 10.35 8.96 -30.18
C LYS A 30 10.80 9.32 -28.78
N LEU A 31 11.73 10.26 -28.64
CA LEU A 31 12.15 10.74 -27.32
C LEU A 31 11.01 11.40 -26.56
N ALA A 32 10.23 12.24 -27.23
CA ALA A 32 9.06 12.87 -26.61
C ALA A 32 8.03 11.84 -26.18
N ASP A 33 7.77 10.84 -27.01
CA ASP A 33 6.83 9.76 -26.71
C ASP A 33 7.33 8.92 -25.53
N ALA A 34 8.63 8.58 -25.52
CA ALA A 34 9.25 7.82 -24.45
C ALA A 34 9.19 8.57 -23.10
N GLU A 35 9.45 9.87 -23.11
CA GLU A 35 9.33 10.71 -21.92
C GLU A 35 7.90 10.73 -21.38
N ARG A 36 6.93 10.89 -22.28
CA ARG A 36 5.52 10.89 -21.91
C ARG A 36 5.10 9.57 -21.32
N GLU A 37 5.48 8.45 -21.96
CA GLU A 37 5.18 7.09 -21.46
C GLU A 37 5.84 6.84 -20.11
N ALA A 38 7.09 7.29 -19.95
CA ALA A 38 7.80 7.15 -18.68
C ALA A 38 7.09 7.91 -17.55
N LYS A 39 6.66 9.13 -17.80
CA LYS A 39 5.90 9.93 -16.84
C LYS A 39 4.58 9.28 -16.48
N GLN A 40 3.87 8.75 -17.48
CA GLN A 40 2.61 8.03 -17.25
C GLN A 40 2.83 6.77 -16.41
N THR A 41 3.89 6.02 -16.71
CA THR A 41 4.23 4.80 -15.96
C THR A 41 4.54 5.13 -14.49
N VAL A 42 5.32 6.16 -14.24
CA VAL A 42 5.64 6.61 -12.87
C VAL A 42 4.37 7.08 -12.15
N GLU A 43 3.52 7.86 -12.83
CA GLU A 43 2.27 8.35 -12.23
C GLU A 43 1.33 7.20 -11.87
N GLN A 44 1.18 6.22 -12.76
CA GLN A 44 0.36 5.03 -12.51
C GLN A 44 0.92 4.22 -11.35
N ALA A 45 2.24 4.03 -11.30
CA ALA A 45 2.88 3.30 -10.21
C ALA A 45 2.68 4.01 -8.86
N ARG A 46 2.79 5.32 -8.84
CA ARG A 46 2.53 6.12 -7.63
C ARG A 46 1.09 6.00 -7.17
N ASN A 47 0.14 6.08 -8.11
CA ASN A 47 -1.28 5.97 -7.78
C ASN A 47 -1.63 4.58 -7.25
N GLN A 48 -1.07 3.53 -7.86
CA GLN A 48 -1.23 2.15 -7.37
C GLN A 48 -0.64 1.97 -5.98
N ALA A 49 0.56 2.52 -5.75
CA ALA A 49 1.22 2.44 -4.45
C ALA A 49 0.41 3.15 -3.35
N ARG A 50 -0.16 4.33 -3.66
CA ARG A 50 -1.03 5.06 -2.74
C ARG A 50 -2.29 4.28 -2.42
N GLU A 51 -2.90 3.67 -3.43
CA GLU A 51 -4.10 2.87 -3.25
C GLU A 51 -3.83 1.62 -2.40
N GLU A 52 -2.72 0.94 -2.65
CA GLU A 52 -2.29 -0.19 -1.84
C GLU A 52 -2.02 0.21 -0.40
N THR A 53 -1.30 1.32 -0.20
CA THR A 53 -1.00 1.84 1.14
C THR A 53 -2.29 2.15 1.88
N ARG A 54 -3.25 2.81 1.24
CA ARG A 54 -4.54 3.13 1.84
C ARG A 54 -5.30 1.88 2.26
N ARG A 55 -5.30 0.85 1.40
CA ARG A 55 -5.95 -0.42 1.70
C ARG A 55 -5.27 -1.13 2.86
N MET A 56 -3.94 -1.20 2.84
CA MET A 56 -3.16 -1.81 3.93
C MET A 56 -3.40 -1.11 5.26
N MET A 57 -3.45 0.21 5.26
CA MET A 57 -3.74 0.99 6.46
C MET A 57 -5.15 0.72 6.98
N ALA A 58 -6.14 0.68 6.09
CA ALA A 58 -7.52 0.38 6.46
C ALA A 58 -7.66 -1.03 7.04
N GLU A 59 -7.00 -2.02 6.43
CA GLU A 59 -6.98 -3.40 6.93
C GLU A 59 -6.29 -3.49 8.29
N ALA A 60 -5.17 -2.80 8.46
CA ALA A 60 -4.44 -2.78 9.72
C ALA A 60 -5.27 -2.13 10.83
N GLU A 61 -5.96 -1.02 10.54
CA GLU A 61 -6.85 -0.36 11.50
C GLU A 61 -8.03 -1.25 11.89
N ALA A 62 -8.65 -1.92 10.91
CA ALA A 62 -9.75 -2.84 11.17
C ALA A 62 -9.30 -4.02 12.02
N LYS A 63 -8.15 -4.59 11.71
CA LYS A 63 -7.57 -5.69 12.49
C LYS A 63 -7.21 -5.25 13.91
N ALA A 64 -6.62 -4.08 14.06
CA ALA A 64 -6.29 -3.53 15.37
C ALA A 64 -7.54 -3.29 16.21
N ALA A 65 -8.61 -2.76 15.61
CA ALA A 65 -9.89 -2.57 16.28
C ALA A 65 -10.48 -3.90 16.75
N GLN A 66 -10.43 -4.93 15.89
CA GLN A 66 -10.91 -6.26 16.22
C GLN A 66 -10.12 -6.88 17.38
N LEU A 67 -8.79 -6.80 17.34
CA LEU A 67 -7.93 -7.30 18.41
C LEU A 67 -8.19 -6.57 19.73
N THR A 68 -8.41 -5.26 19.67
CA THR A 68 -8.75 -4.45 20.83
C THR A 68 -10.08 -4.91 21.46
N GLN A 69 -11.11 -5.13 20.63
CA GLN A 69 -12.39 -5.64 21.11
C GLN A 69 -12.28 -7.02 21.74
N GLU A 70 -11.52 -7.92 21.11
CA GLU A 70 -11.29 -9.26 21.63
C GLU A 70 -10.56 -9.22 22.99
N GLU A 71 -9.56 -8.37 23.11
CA GLU A 71 -8.80 -8.21 24.33
C GLU A 71 -9.65 -7.61 25.45
N LEU A 72 -10.46 -6.59 25.14
CA LEU A 72 -11.39 -6.01 26.11
C LEU A 72 -12.45 -7.03 26.56
N ALA A 73 -12.98 -7.82 25.64
CA ALA A 73 -13.93 -8.89 25.98
C ALA A 73 -13.29 -9.95 26.86
N ARG A 74 -12.05 -10.32 26.59
CA ARG A 74 -11.30 -11.26 27.43
C ARG A 74 -11.07 -10.70 28.84
N ALA A 75 -10.64 -9.43 28.92
CA ALA A 75 -10.44 -8.76 30.20
C ALA A 75 -11.71 -8.69 31.01
N ALA A 76 -12.83 -8.40 30.37
CA ALA A 76 -14.15 -8.39 31.02
C ALA A 76 -14.52 -9.75 31.58
N ARG A 77 -14.31 -10.82 30.81
CA ARG A 77 -14.56 -12.19 31.29
C ARG A 77 -13.67 -12.56 32.46
N ASP A 78 -12.38 -12.20 32.36
CA ASP A 78 -11.41 -12.45 33.43
C ASP A 78 -11.78 -11.70 34.72
N CYS A 79 -12.23 -10.45 34.59
CA CYS A 79 -12.73 -9.67 35.70
C CYS A 79 -13.97 -10.30 36.36
N GLU A 80 -14.91 -10.77 35.58
CA GLU A 80 -16.10 -11.44 36.09
C GLU A 80 -15.74 -12.75 36.80
N ALA A 81 -14.84 -13.53 36.21
CA ALA A 81 -14.36 -14.76 36.84
C ALA A 81 -13.63 -14.49 38.17
N LEU A 82 -12.84 -13.41 38.21
CA LEU A 82 -12.17 -12.99 39.42
C LEU A 82 -13.16 -12.57 40.52
N LYS A 83 -14.19 -11.82 40.14
CA LYS A 83 -15.26 -11.39 41.06
C LYS A 83 -16.03 -12.59 41.62
N GLU A 84 -16.39 -13.56 40.77
CA GLU A 84 -17.07 -14.77 41.21
C GLU A 84 -16.21 -15.58 42.16
N ASN A 85 -14.93 -15.73 41.88
CA ASN A 85 -13.97 -16.43 42.76
C ASN A 85 -13.88 -15.70 44.11
N ALA A 86 -13.77 -14.37 44.09
CA ALA A 86 -13.71 -13.59 45.32
C ALA A 86 -14.99 -13.68 46.14
N ARG A 87 -16.17 -13.68 45.51
CA ARG A 87 -17.45 -13.90 46.20
C ARG A 87 -17.53 -15.24 46.85
N GLY A 88 -17.10 -16.32 46.18
CA GLY A 88 -17.04 -17.65 46.76
C GLY A 88 -16.12 -17.75 47.94
N ARG A 89 -14.97 -17.09 47.88
CA ARG A 89 -14.02 -17.06 49.01
C ARG A 89 -14.56 -16.26 50.18
N LEU A 90 -15.23 -15.15 49.89
CA LEU A 90 -15.88 -14.33 50.92
C LEU A 90 -16.95 -15.14 51.66
N GLU A 91 -17.79 -15.87 50.94
CA GLU A 91 -18.82 -16.72 51.51
C GLU A 91 -18.26 -17.83 52.34
N GLN A 92 -17.21 -18.51 51.84
CA GLN A 92 -16.52 -19.57 52.61
C GLN A 92 -15.91 -19.01 53.92
N ALA A 93 -15.30 -17.82 53.85
CA ALA A 93 -14.74 -17.17 55.03
C ALA A 93 -15.83 -16.83 56.07
N ALA A 94 -16.96 -16.32 55.57
CA ALA A 94 -18.12 -15.99 56.40
C ALA A 94 -18.68 -17.24 57.09
N GLN A 95 -18.82 -18.35 56.37
CA GLN A 95 -19.30 -19.62 56.90
C GLN A 95 -18.33 -20.17 57.93
N LEU A 96 -17.03 -20.06 57.68
CA LEU A 96 -16.02 -20.51 58.62
C LEU A 96 -16.10 -19.75 59.96
N ILE A 97 -16.26 -18.43 59.89
CA ILE A 97 -16.41 -17.55 61.05
C ILE A 97 -17.68 -17.91 61.83
N VAL A 98 -18.81 -18.02 61.15
CA VAL A 98 -20.11 -18.35 61.75
C VAL A 98 -20.04 -19.74 62.40
N GLY A 99 -19.45 -20.72 61.72
CA GLY A 99 -19.29 -22.07 62.25
C GLY A 99 -18.47 -22.10 63.53
N ARG A 100 -17.40 -21.36 63.62
CA ARG A 100 -16.59 -21.28 64.83
C ARG A 100 -17.27 -20.56 65.99
N VAL A 101 -18.07 -19.55 65.66
CA VAL A 101 -18.86 -18.84 66.67
C VAL A 101 -19.95 -19.76 67.26
N VAL A 102 -20.60 -20.53 66.40
CA VAL A 102 -21.69 -21.45 66.83
C VAL A 102 -21.17 -22.61 67.63
N GLU A 103 -19.96 -23.12 67.35
CA GLU A 103 -19.31 -24.20 68.10
C GLU A 103 -18.88 -23.80 69.50
N ARG A 104 -18.84 -22.52 69.75
CA ARG A 104 -18.58 -22.02 71.10
C ARG A 104 -19.86 -22.00 71.89
#